data_5b63e8abfb04c4220647b710cf3913f2
#
_entry.id   5b63e8abfb04c4220647b710cf3913f2
#
_cell.length_a   1.000
_cell.length_b   1.000
_cell.length_c   1.000
_cell.angle_alpha   90.00
_cell.angle_beta   90.00
_cell.angle_gamma   90.00
#
_symmetry.space_group_name_H-M   'P 1'
#
loop_
_entity.id
_entity.type
_entity.pdbx_description
1 polymer ?
#
loop_
_entity_poly.entity_id
_entity_poly.type
_entity_poly.pdbx_seq_one_letter_code
_entity_poly.pdbx_strand_id
1 'polypeptide(L)'
;TVHIAGMGLYELFINGQRIGEQVLAPAPTDYRKTILYNTYDVTPQLQKENAISVILGNGRFYTMRQNYKPYKIPTFGYPKLRLNLIIEYTDGSRQTIASDISWKLTTEGPIRSNNEYDGEEYDARKELGDWNRTGYDDTNWIPAGRVSIPSGTLRAQMMPGMKVTESLKPVSIRKQGDKQILDIGQTMAGWLRIRIKGQAGDSIRLRFAERLQADGEIFTKNLRDAHCTDIYVVSGREPQDATWAPRFVYHGFRYVEISGYP
;
A
#
# COMPACT_ATOMS: atom_id res chain seq x y z
N THR A 1 3.50 -16.15 -17.21
CA THR A 1 2.30 -15.60 -16.53
C THR A 1 2.41 -15.77 -15.02
N VAL A 2 2.06 -14.77 -14.23
CA VAL A 2 1.97 -14.87 -12.76
C VAL A 2 0.51 -14.78 -12.31
N HIS A 3 0.12 -15.65 -11.36
CA HIS A 3 -1.14 -15.59 -10.63
C HIS A 3 -0.84 -15.27 -9.18
N ILE A 4 -1.44 -14.20 -8.65
CA ILE A 4 -1.16 -13.73 -7.29
C ILE A 4 -2.43 -13.41 -6.53
N ALA A 5 -2.57 -13.96 -5.32
CA ALA A 5 -3.59 -13.63 -4.35
C ALA A 5 -2.92 -13.05 -3.10
N GLY A 6 -3.13 -11.77 -2.87
CA GLY A 6 -2.83 -11.13 -1.60
C GLY A 6 -4.09 -11.14 -0.73
N MET A 7 -4.05 -11.86 0.38
CA MET A 7 -5.10 -11.75 1.39
C MET A 7 -4.76 -10.54 2.28
N GLY A 8 -5.47 -9.47 2.04
CA GLY A 8 -5.14 -8.09 2.30
C GLY A 8 -4.90 -7.36 0.98
N LEU A 9 -3.87 -6.57 0.90
CA LEU A 9 -3.43 -5.87 -0.30
C LEU A 9 -2.02 -6.31 -0.66
N TYR A 10 -1.61 -6.09 -1.91
CA TYR A 10 -0.24 -6.37 -2.34
C TYR A 10 0.25 -5.41 -3.43
N GLU A 11 1.55 -5.27 -3.51
CA GLU A 11 2.28 -4.82 -4.70
C GLU A 11 3.32 -5.87 -5.09
N LEU A 12 3.31 -6.29 -6.35
CA LEU A 12 4.22 -7.27 -6.92
C LEU A 12 5.36 -6.57 -7.66
N PHE A 13 6.57 -7.06 -7.47
CA PHE A 13 7.76 -6.61 -8.19
C PHE A 13 8.50 -7.78 -8.81
N ILE A 14 9.06 -7.58 -10.00
CA ILE A 14 10.00 -8.49 -10.63
C ILE A 14 11.21 -7.66 -11.07
N ASN A 15 12.40 -8.03 -10.62
CA ASN A 15 13.67 -7.36 -10.94
C ASN A 15 13.65 -5.85 -10.69
N GLY A 16 13.02 -5.42 -9.60
CA GLY A 16 12.88 -4.02 -9.22
C GLY A 16 11.73 -3.28 -9.91
N GLN A 17 11.05 -3.89 -10.87
CA GLN A 17 9.93 -3.28 -11.58
C GLN A 17 8.59 -3.68 -10.96
N ARG A 18 7.75 -2.71 -10.63
CA ARG A 18 6.38 -2.95 -10.17
C ARG A 18 5.54 -3.54 -11.31
N ILE A 19 4.79 -4.58 -11.02
CA ILE A 19 3.96 -5.30 -11.98
C ILE A 19 2.51 -4.83 -11.91
N GLY A 20 1.96 -4.46 -13.07
CA GLY A 20 0.59 -3.98 -13.21
C GLY A 20 0.41 -2.52 -12.78
N GLU A 21 -0.72 -1.95 -13.19
CA GLU A 21 -1.10 -0.54 -12.92
C GLU A 21 -2.11 -0.43 -11.77
N GLN A 22 -2.60 -1.56 -11.28
CA GLN A 22 -3.60 -1.57 -10.22
C GLN A 22 -3.01 -1.05 -8.91
N VAL A 23 -3.81 -0.28 -8.19
CA VAL A 23 -3.56 0.13 -6.82
C VAL A 23 -4.54 -0.60 -5.90
N LEU A 24 -4.17 -0.80 -4.63
CA LEU A 24 -5.03 -1.44 -3.64
C LEU A 24 -5.56 -2.82 -4.12
N ALA A 25 -4.73 -3.59 -4.79
CA ALA A 25 -5.08 -4.91 -5.28
C ALA A 25 -4.88 -6.01 -4.22
N PRO A 26 -5.70 -7.08 -4.26
CA PRO A 26 -6.90 -7.28 -5.05
C PRO A 26 -8.11 -6.55 -4.45
N ALA A 27 -9.24 -6.55 -5.17
CA ALA A 27 -10.48 -6.01 -4.62
C ALA A 27 -10.91 -6.79 -3.35
N PRO A 28 -11.47 -6.11 -2.33
CA PRO A 28 -11.88 -6.74 -1.08
C PRO A 28 -13.10 -7.65 -1.28
N THR A 29 -13.14 -8.75 -0.53
CA THR A 29 -14.25 -9.72 -0.56
C THR A 29 -14.58 -10.21 0.86
N ASP A 30 -15.63 -11.01 1.00
CA ASP A 30 -15.78 -11.87 2.17
C ASP A 30 -14.83 -13.07 1.99
N TYR A 31 -13.67 -13.01 2.63
CA TYR A 31 -12.62 -14.03 2.52
C TYR A 31 -13.04 -15.44 2.95
N ARG A 32 -14.18 -15.58 3.65
CA ARG A 32 -14.76 -16.90 3.97
C ARG A 32 -15.46 -17.52 2.77
N LYS A 33 -15.79 -16.72 1.75
CA LYS A 33 -16.52 -17.16 0.56
C LYS A 33 -15.65 -17.12 -0.69
N THR A 34 -14.91 -16.03 -0.88
CA THR A 34 -14.12 -15.78 -2.09
C THR A 34 -12.80 -15.12 -1.75
N ILE A 35 -11.72 -15.64 -2.35
CA ILE A 35 -10.39 -15.03 -2.34
C ILE A 35 -10.05 -14.72 -3.78
N LEU A 36 -9.86 -13.44 -4.11
CA LEU A 36 -9.54 -13.03 -5.47
C LEU A 36 -8.05 -13.15 -5.76
N TYR A 37 -7.72 -13.57 -6.97
CA TYR A 37 -6.38 -13.47 -7.51
C TYR A 37 -6.36 -12.65 -8.81
N ASN A 38 -5.22 -11.99 -9.04
CA ASN A 38 -4.94 -11.29 -10.28
C ASN A 38 -3.96 -12.10 -11.12
N THR A 39 -4.02 -11.89 -12.44
CA THR A 39 -3.15 -12.53 -13.41
C THR A 39 -2.43 -11.47 -14.23
N TYR A 40 -1.10 -11.61 -14.36
CA TYR A 40 -0.26 -10.70 -15.13
C TYR A 40 0.62 -11.47 -16.10
N ASP A 41 0.74 -10.96 -17.32
CA ASP A 41 1.84 -11.34 -18.19
C ASP A 41 3.11 -10.61 -17.74
N VAL A 42 4.12 -11.37 -17.39
CA VAL A 42 5.40 -10.87 -16.88
C VAL A 42 6.57 -11.28 -17.79
N THR A 43 6.25 -11.77 -18.98
CA THR A 43 7.25 -12.21 -19.95
C THR A 43 8.32 -11.13 -20.22
N PRO A 44 7.95 -9.83 -20.39
CA PRO A 44 8.93 -8.78 -20.64
C PRO A 44 9.88 -8.49 -19.47
N GLN A 45 9.50 -8.86 -18.23
CA GLN A 45 10.29 -8.60 -17.03
C GLN A 45 11.23 -9.75 -16.67
N LEU A 46 11.03 -10.94 -17.25
CA LEU A 46 11.83 -12.12 -16.91
C LEU A 46 13.22 -12.04 -17.57
N GLN A 47 14.22 -12.45 -16.80
CA GLN A 47 15.62 -12.52 -17.17
C GLN A 47 16.15 -13.94 -16.86
N LYS A 48 17.46 -14.17 -17.07
CA LYS A 48 18.10 -15.44 -16.71
C LYS A 48 18.02 -15.70 -15.21
N GLU A 49 18.24 -14.66 -14.40
CA GLU A 49 18.10 -14.66 -12.95
C GLU A 49 17.05 -13.62 -12.56
N ASN A 50 16.16 -13.96 -11.63
CA ASN A 50 15.03 -13.10 -11.29
C ASN A 50 14.85 -12.97 -9.79
N ALA A 51 14.55 -11.77 -9.35
CA ALA A 51 14.01 -11.49 -8.02
C ALA A 51 12.50 -11.27 -8.12
N ILE A 52 11.71 -12.07 -7.40
CA ILE A 52 10.26 -11.90 -7.28
C ILE A 52 10.00 -11.44 -5.85
N SER A 53 9.39 -10.27 -5.70
CA SER A 53 9.24 -9.63 -4.40
C SER A 53 7.84 -9.04 -4.26
N VAL A 54 7.30 -9.06 -3.04
CA VAL A 54 5.93 -8.61 -2.77
C VAL A 54 5.90 -7.80 -1.49
N ILE A 55 5.28 -6.62 -1.54
CA ILE A 55 4.87 -5.90 -0.33
C ILE A 55 3.42 -6.29 -0.03
N LEU A 56 3.13 -6.60 1.23
CA LEU A 56 1.77 -6.89 1.69
C LEU A 56 1.22 -5.73 2.53
N GLY A 57 -0.01 -5.32 2.23
CA GLY A 57 -0.77 -4.35 3.00
C GLY A 57 -1.96 -5.00 3.70
N ASN A 58 -2.43 -4.39 4.77
CA ASN A 58 -3.47 -4.93 5.62
C ASN A 58 -4.83 -5.04 4.93
N GLY A 59 -5.25 -4.03 4.20
CA GLY A 59 -6.57 -3.95 3.60
C GLY A 59 -7.67 -4.30 4.61
N ARG A 60 -8.70 -5.01 4.14
CA ARG A 60 -9.79 -5.52 5.00
C ARG A 60 -9.53 -6.91 5.56
N PHE A 61 -8.37 -7.47 5.32
CA PHE A 61 -8.00 -8.78 5.87
C PHE A 61 -7.52 -8.68 7.31
N TYR A 62 -6.70 -7.67 7.62
CA TYR A 62 -6.24 -7.38 8.97
C TYR A 62 -6.76 -6.03 9.42
N THR A 63 -7.85 -6.05 10.19
CA THR A 63 -8.46 -4.83 10.73
C THR A 63 -7.92 -4.56 12.13
N MET A 64 -7.20 -3.46 12.28
CA MET A 64 -6.59 -3.08 13.56
C MET A 64 -7.63 -2.54 14.55
N ARG A 65 -8.75 -1.96 14.07
CA ARG A 65 -9.82 -1.42 14.89
C ARG A 65 -10.98 -2.40 15.04
N GLN A 66 -10.85 -3.31 15.99
CA GLN A 66 -11.88 -4.31 16.27
C GLN A 66 -13.06 -3.76 17.11
N ASN A 67 -12.91 -2.59 17.73
CA ASN A 67 -13.90 -2.02 18.66
C ASN A 67 -14.91 -1.08 18.00
N TYR A 68 -14.85 -0.91 16.68
CA TYR A 68 -15.78 -0.06 15.97
C TYR A 68 -17.19 -0.64 16.04
N LYS A 69 -18.06 0.02 16.84
CA LYS A 69 -19.49 -0.30 16.92
C LYS A 69 -20.25 0.49 15.84
N PRO A 70 -21.36 -0.04 15.26
CA PRO A 70 -22.05 -1.27 15.66
C PRO A 70 -21.49 -2.55 15.03
N TYR A 71 -20.58 -2.49 14.09
CA TYR A 71 -20.10 -3.64 13.35
C TYR A 71 -18.67 -3.98 13.74
N LYS A 72 -18.49 -5.14 14.36
CA LYS A 72 -17.16 -5.73 14.49
C LYS A 72 -16.72 -6.18 13.11
N ILE A 73 -15.73 -5.52 12.54
CA ILE A 73 -15.09 -5.96 11.31
C ILE A 73 -14.21 -7.16 11.67
N PRO A 74 -14.46 -8.35 11.13
CA PRO A 74 -13.66 -9.52 11.44
C PRO A 74 -12.22 -9.32 10.96
N THR A 75 -11.26 -9.70 11.80
CA THR A 75 -9.87 -9.84 11.37
C THR A 75 -9.56 -11.30 11.08
N PHE A 76 -8.80 -11.54 10.01
CA PHE A 76 -8.35 -12.88 9.61
C PHE A 76 -6.86 -13.09 9.94
N GLY A 77 -6.29 -12.21 10.76
CA GLY A 77 -4.87 -12.16 11.08
C GLY A 77 -4.05 -11.38 10.06
N TYR A 78 -2.74 -11.50 10.14
CA TYR A 78 -1.83 -10.76 9.25
C TYR A 78 -2.03 -11.12 7.78
N PRO A 79 -1.74 -10.20 6.86
CA PRO A 79 -1.79 -10.45 5.41
C PRO A 79 -1.03 -11.70 5.00
N LYS A 80 -1.51 -12.37 3.96
CA LYS A 80 -0.96 -13.62 3.45
C LYS A 80 -0.79 -13.56 1.95
N LEU A 81 0.11 -14.35 1.42
CA LEU A 81 0.43 -14.42 0.00
C LEU A 81 0.25 -15.84 -0.52
N ARG A 82 -0.32 -15.93 -1.72
CA ARG A 82 -0.18 -17.09 -2.60
C ARG A 82 0.18 -16.60 -4.00
N LEU A 83 1.28 -17.10 -4.53
CA LEU A 83 1.75 -16.74 -5.87
C LEU A 83 2.16 -18.01 -6.62
N ASN A 84 1.80 -18.08 -7.92
CA ASN A 84 2.32 -19.05 -8.87
C ASN A 84 2.82 -18.30 -10.10
N LEU A 85 4.10 -18.43 -10.43
CA LEU A 85 4.66 -18.04 -11.71
C LEU A 85 4.72 -19.27 -12.61
N ILE A 86 4.05 -19.22 -13.74
CA ILE A 86 4.05 -20.26 -14.77
C ILE A 86 4.88 -19.77 -15.94
N ILE A 87 5.94 -20.50 -16.25
CA ILE A 87 6.85 -20.24 -17.38
C ILE A 87 6.59 -21.34 -18.43
N GLU A 88 6.29 -20.92 -19.63
CA GLU A 88 6.17 -21.79 -20.79
C GLU A 88 7.37 -21.52 -21.70
N TYR A 89 8.12 -22.56 -21.98
CA TYR A 89 9.32 -22.49 -22.82
C TYR A 89 9.00 -22.74 -24.28
N THR A 90 9.87 -22.32 -25.18
CA THR A 90 9.71 -22.47 -26.64
C THR A 90 9.69 -23.92 -27.10
N ASP A 91 10.23 -24.85 -26.32
CA ASP A 91 10.19 -26.30 -26.58
C ASP A 91 8.86 -26.95 -26.11
N GLY A 92 7.92 -26.15 -25.59
CA GLY A 92 6.64 -26.61 -25.09
C GLY A 92 6.68 -27.11 -23.63
N SER A 93 7.84 -27.15 -22.99
CA SER A 93 7.95 -27.49 -21.58
C SER A 93 7.38 -26.37 -20.69
N ARG A 94 6.96 -26.72 -19.45
CA ARG A 94 6.37 -25.78 -18.50
C ARG A 94 7.00 -25.95 -17.13
N GLN A 95 7.33 -24.82 -16.51
CA GLN A 95 7.79 -24.76 -15.13
C GLN A 95 6.82 -23.93 -14.29
N THR A 96 6.54 -24.36 -13.07
CA THR A 96 5.77 -23.60 -12.09
C THR A 96 6.63 -23.29 -10.87
N ILE A 97 6.75 -22.03 -10.53
CA ILE A 97 7.41 -21.54 -9.33
C ILE A 97 6.30 -21.00 -8.41
N ALA A 98 6.14 -21.60 -7.24
CA ALA A 98 5.12 -21.21 -6.26
C ALA A 98 5.75 -20.50 -5.07
N SER A 99 4.97 -19.64 -4.42
CA SER A 99 5.34 -19.15 -3.09
C SER A 99 5.28 -20.31 -2.09
N ASP A 100 6.38 -20.59 -1.43
CA ASP A 100 6.54 -21.68 -0.46
C ASP A 100 7.48 -21.29 0.68
N ILE A 101 7.91 -22.28 1.47
CA ILE A 101 8.80 -22.07 2.62
C ILE A 101 10.24 -21.66 2.26
N SER A 102 10.62 -21.66 0.99
CA SER A 102 11.92 -21.14 0.53
C SER A 102 11.94 -19.61 0.46
N TRP A 103 10.77 -18.98 0.46
CA TRP A 103 10.65 -17.54 0.51
C TRP A 103 11.06 -17.01 1.88
N LYS A 104 11.49 -15.76 1.89
CA LYS A 104 11.82 -15.05 3.13
C LYS A 104 10.98 -13.78 3.25
N LEU A 105 10.80 -13.30 4.45
CA LEU A 105 10.04 -12.07 4.73
C LEU A 105 10.71 -11.26 5.84
N THR A 106 10.40 -9.98 5.86
CA THR A 106 10.74 -9.07 6.96
C THR A 106 9.56 -8.17 7.29
N THR A 107 9.43 -7.76 8.55
CA THR A 107 8.51 -6.74 9.03
C THR A 107 9.22 -5.42 9.35
N GLU A 108 10.52 -5.34 9.06
CA GLU A 108 11.35 -4.18 9.37
C GLU A 108 11.43 -3.16 8.22
N GLY A 109 10.51 -3.26 7.25
CA GLY A 109 10.40 -2.28 6.17
C GLY A 109 9.81 -0.94 6.59
N PRO A 110 9.74 0.04 5.67
CA PRO A 110 9.36 1.42 5.96
C PRO A 110 7.88 1.61 6.29
N ILE A 111 6.96 0.77 5.80
CA ILE A 111 5.54 0.88 6.13
C ILE A 111 5.31 0.30 7.53
N ARG A 112 5.04 1.17 8.50
CA ARG A 112 4.89 0.79 9.91
C ARG A 112 3.45 0.45 10.28
N SER A 113 2.49 1.12 9.66
CA SER A 113 1.07 0.80 9.77
C SER A 113 0.34 1.21 8.50
N ASN A 114 -0.76 0.54 8.20
CA ASN A 114 -1.70 0.96 7.16
C ASN A 114 -3.09 0.41 7.46
N ASN A 115 -4.10 1.24 7.36
CA ASN A 115 -5.50 0.82 7.31
C ASN A 115 -6.37 1.94 6.72
N GLU A 116 -7.51 1.57 6.14
CA GLU A 116 -8.39 2.49 5.42
C GLU A 116 -9.07 3.57 6.29
N TYR A 117 -9.01 3.47 7.62
CA TYR A 117 -9.61 4.45 8.54
C TYR A 117 -8.58 5.43 9.09
N ASP A 118 -7.40 4.95 9.43
CA ASP A 118 -6.38 5.74 10.13
C ASP A 118 -5.34 6.32 9.18
N GLY A 119 -5.09 5.66 8.05
CA GLY A 119 -4.07 6.07 7.11
C GLY A 119 -2.85 5.15 7.11
N GLU A 120 -1.76 5.61 6.50
CA GLU A 120 -0.48 4.91 6.42
C GLU A 120 0.62 5.69 7.14
N GLU A 121 1.43 4.97 7.92
CA GLU A 121 2.64 5.49 8.52
C GLU A 121 3.86 4.89 7.83
N TYR A 122 4.71 5.76 7.30
CA TYR A 122 5.91 5.42 6.56
C TYR A 122 7.16 6.03 7.20
N ASP A 123 8.10 5.20 7.59
CA ASP A 123 9.38 5.62 8.16
C ASP A 123 10.50 5.38 7.13
N ALA A 124 10.91 6.43 6.40
CA ALA A 124 11.91 6.33 5.37
C ALA A 124 13.32 5.96 5.90
N ARG A 125 13.56 6.06 7.20
CA ARG A 125 14.80 5.59 7.82
C ARG A 125 14.96 4.07 7.76
N LYS A 126 13.82 3.36 7.56
CA LYS A 126 13.72 1.90 7.45
C LYS A 126 13.64 1.39 6.00
N GLU A 127 13.98 2.23 5.05
CA GLU A 127 14.08 1.80 3.64
C GLU A 127 15.10 0.66 3.49
N LEU A 128 14.72 -0.36 2.74
CA LEU A 128 15.50 -1.57 2.55
C LEU A 128 16.40 -1.54 1.30
N GLY A 129 16.49 -0.38 0.64
CA GLY A 129 17.30 -0.22 -0.58
C GLY A 129 16.78 -1.08 -1.74
N ASP A 130 17.67 -1.82 -2.38
CA ASP A 130 17.38 -2.63 -3.58
C ASP A 130 16.79 -4.01 -3.24
N TRP A 131 16.01 -4.13 -2.18
CA TRP A 131 15.43 -5.38 -1.65
C TRP A 131 14.67 -6.23 -2.69
N ASN A 132 14.24 -5.64 -3.77
CA ASN A 132 13.45 -6.26 -4.83
C ASN A 132 14.28 -6.56 -6.11
N ARG A 133 15.61 -6.59 -5.99
CA ARG A 133 16.55 -6.90 -7.07
C ARG A 133 17.34 -8.17 -6.77
N THR A 134 17.87 -8.79 -7.82
CA THR A 134 18.80 -9.92 -7.68
C THR A 134 20.06 -9.49 -6.93
N GLY A 135 20.60 -10.41 -6.11
CA GLY A 135 21.82 -10.15 -5.33
C GLY A 135 21.62 -9.38 -4.04
N TYR A 136 20.35 -9.06 -3.67
CA TYR A 136 20.09 -8.47 -2.36
C TYR A 136 20.44 -9.43 -1.23
N ASP A 137 21.10 -8.93 -0.19
CA ASP A 137 21.41 -9.72 1.02
C ASP A 137 20.19 -9.80 1.94
N ASP A 138 19.50 -10.92 1.90
CA ASP A 138 18.32 -11.24 2.72
C ASP A 138 18.64 -12.17 3.89
N THR A 139 19.90 -12.27 4.32
CA THR A 139 20.33 -13.18 5.40
C THR A 139 19.62 -12.93 6.72
N ASN A 140 19.25 -11.67 6.99
CA ASN A 140 18.53 -11.27 8.21
C ASN A 140 17.00 -11.42 8.09
N TRP A 141 16.48 -11.85 6.95
CA TRP A 141 15.05 -12.10 6.79
C TRP A 141 14.68 -13.47 7.32
N ILE A 142 13.48 -13.60 7.86
CA ILE A 142 12.97 -14.86 8.40
C ILE A 142 12.35 -15.72 7.30
N PRO A 143 12.46 -17.05 7.37
CA PRO A 143 11.80 -17.96 6.43
C PRO A 143 10.28 -17.76 6.46
N ALA A 144 9.64 -17.83 5.30
CA ALA A 144 8.19 -17.85 5.22
C ALA A 144 7.62 -19.16 5.80
N GLY A 145 6.48 -19.06 6.47
CA GLY A 145 5.77 -20.19 7.03
C GLY A 145 4.50 -20.54 6.26
N ARG A 146 4.13 -21.81 6.27
CA ARG A 146 2.79 -22.22 5.84
C ARG A 146 1.76 -21.77 6.88
N VAL A 147 0.69 -21.13 6.43
CA VAL A 147 -0.32 -20.55 7.30
C VAL A 147 -1.73 -21.01 6.89
N SER A 148 -2.62 -21.10 7.87
CA SER A 148 -4.03 -21.35 7.60
C SER A 148 -4.64 -20.16 6.85
N ILE A 149 -5.53 -20.46 5.92
CA ILE A 149 -6.28 -19.46 5.15
C ILE A 149 -7.77 -19.58 5.48
N PRO A 150 -8.57 -18.52 5.26
CA PRO A 150 -10.04 -18.62 5.30
C PRO A 150 -10.56 -19.65 4.29
N SER A 151 -11.79 -20.12 4.50
CA SER A 151 -12.42 -21.17 3.69
C SER A 151 -12.82 -20.73 2.27
N GLY A 152 -12.60 -19.47 1.91
CA GLY A 152 -13.01 -18.92 0.62
C GLY A 152 -12.37 -19.62 -0.57
N THR A 153 -13.12 -19.74 -1.65
CA THR A 153 -12.64 -20.29 -2.92
C THR A 153 -11.80 -19.25 -3.67
N LEU A 154 -10.66 -19.67 -4.20
CA LEU A 154 -9.84 -18.83 -5.09
C LEU A 154 -10.57 -18.61 -6.43
N ARG A 155 -10.75 -17.34 -6.81
CA ARG A 155 -11.37 -16.95 -8.08
C ARG A 155 -10.58 -15.82 -8.74
N ALA A 156 -10.54 -15.81 -10.07
CA ALA A 156 -9.98 -14.69 -10.81
C ALA A 156 -10.79 -13.41 -10.52
N GLN A 157 -10.10 -12.30 -10.33
CA GLN A 157 -10.76 -11.00 -10.26
C GLN A 157 -11.29 -10.64 -11.65
N MET A 158 -12.62 -10.67 -11.81
CA MET A 158 -13.28 -10.36 -13.08
C MET A 158 -13.63 -8.87 -13.21
N MET A 159 -13.75 -8.16 -12.08
CA MET A 159 -14.00 -6.72 -12.08
C MET A 159 -12.72 -5.95 -12.40
N PRO A 160 -12.82 -4.77 -13.04
CA PRO A 160 -11.66 -3.89 -13.25
C PRO A 160 -10.97 -3.59 -11.93
N GLY A 161 -9.63 -3.61 -11.93
CA GLY A 161 -8.84 -3.19 -10.77
C GLY A 161 -8.89 -1.67 -10.58
N MET A 162 -8.74 -1.21 -9.35
CA MET A 162 -8.59 0.22 -9.07
C MET A 162 -7.31 0.73 -9.71
N LYS A 163 -7.40 1.93 -10.29
CA LYS A 163 -6.27 2.63 -10.92
C LYS A 163 -6.32 4.10 -10.55
N VAL A 164 -5.17 4.76 -10.60
CA VAL A 164 -5.13 6.23 -10.61
C VAL A 164 -5.66 6.69 -11.96
N THR A 165 -6.79 7.39 -11.95
CA THR A 165 -7.45 7.88 -13.16
C THR A 165 -7.03 9.30 -13.50
N GLU A 166 -6.72 10.11 -12.46
CA GLU A 166 -6.38 11.52 -12.62
C GLU A 166 -5.45 11.99 -11.50
N SER A 167 -4.65 13.00 -11.79
CA SER A 167 -3.84 13.72 -10.79
C SER A 167 -4.20 15.19 -10.79
N LEU A 168 -4.76 15.66 -9.68
CA LEU A 168 -5.19 17.05 -9.52
C LEU A 168 -4.12 17.85 -8.76
N LYS A 169 -4.03 19.15 -9.09
CA LYS A 169 -3.27 20.11 -8.28
C LYS A 169 -4.23 20.82 -7.33
N PRO A 170 -3.78 21.18 -6.11
CA PRO A 170 -4.58 22.05 -5.25
C PRO A 170 -4.95 23.35 -5.96
N VAL A 171 -6.20 23.78 -5.84
CA VAL A 171 -6.67 25.09 -6.36
C VAL A 171 -6.25 26.22 -5.44
N SER A 172 -5.99 25.94 -4.18
CA SER A 172 -5.41 26.89 -3.24
C SER A 172 -4.59 26.18 -2.14
N ILE A 173 -3.61 26.90 -1.62
CA ILE A 173 -2.80 26.51 -0.46
C ILE A 173 -2.81 27.72 0.49
N ARG A 174 -3.29 27.54 1.71
CA ARG A 174 -3.36 28.58 2.71
C ARG A 174 -2.52 28.20 3.92
N LYS A 175 -1.65 29.10 4.36
CA LYS A 175 -0.92 28.94 5.60
C LYS A 175 -1.82 29.30 6.79
N GLN A 176 -1.83 28.46 7.82
CA GLN A 176 -2.58 28.67 9.06
C GLN A 176 -1.73 28.25 10.26
N GLY A 177 -1.09 29.25 10.88
CA GLY A 177 -0.08 28.99 11.91
C GLY A 177 1.13 28.24 11.31
N ASP A 178 1.46 27.11 11.90
CA ASP A 178 2.53 26.18 11.46
C ASP A 178 2.07 25.14 10.43
N LYS A 179 0.79 25.20 10.04
CA LYS A 179 0.16 24.24 9.11
C LYS A 179 -0.14 24.87 7.76
N GLN A 180 -0.38 24.02 6.78
CA GLN A 180 -0.89 24.38 5.45
C GLN A 180 -2.21 23.65 5.22
N ILE A 181 -3.23 24.38 4.74
CA ILE A 181 -4.51 23.80 4.31
C ILE A 181 -4.58 23.87 2.80
N LEU A 182 -4.66 22.73 2.16
CA LEU A 182 -4.85 22.58 0.72
C LEU A 182 -6.33 22.40 0.41
N ASP A 183 -6.84 23.11 -0.60
CA ASP A 183 -8.15 22.83 -1.22
C ASP A 183 -7.91 22.19 -2.59
N ILE A 184 -8.43 21.00 -2.83
CA ILE A 184 -8.33 20.30 -4.12
C ILE A 184 -9.40 20.80 -5.10
N GLY A 185 -10.38 21.58 -4.62
CA GLY A 185 -11.46 22.14 -5.44
C GLY A 185 -12.69 21.25 -5.55
N GLN A 186 -12.55 19.95 -5.34
CA GLN A 186 -13.65 18.98 -5.35
C GLN A 186 -13.42 17.86 -4.33
N THR A 187 -14.51 17.22 -3.90
CA THR A 187 -14.44 16.01 -3.09
C THR A 187 -14.08 14.83 -4.00
N MET A 188 -13.11 14.02 -3.57
CA MET A 188 -12.60 12.89 -4.32
C MET A 188 -12.21 11.73 -3.41
N ALA A 189 -12.02 10.56 -3.99
CA ALA A 189 -11.36 9.43 -3.34
C ALA A 189 -9.93 9.32 -3.88
N GLY A 190 -8.95 9.23 -2.99
CA GLY A 190 -7.55 9.16 -3.38
C GLY A 190 -6.60 9.41 -2.23
N TRP A 191 -5.44 9.94 -2.54
CA TRP A 191 -4.38 10.32 -1.60
C TRP A 191 -3.59 11.51 -2.11
N LEU A 192 -2.74 12.07 -1.26
CA LEU A 192 -1.83 13.14 -1.64
C LEU A 192 -0.46 12.56 -2.00
N ARG A 193 0.15 13.04 -3.09
CA ARG A 193 1.57 12.85 -3.39
C ARG A 193 2.31 14.13 -3.08
N ILE A 194 3.29 14.05 -2.20
CA ILE A 194 4.10 15.19 -1.76
C ILE A 194 5.54 15.07 -2.25
N ARG A 195 6.19 16.19 -2.47
CA ARG A 195 7.65 16.26 -2.56
C ARG A 195 8.19 16.26 -1.13
N ILE A 196 9.20 15.45 -0.87
CA ILE A 196 9.76 15.34 0.48
C ILE A 196 10.72 16.51 0.72
N LYS A 197 10.55 17.14 1.89
CA LYS A 197 11.43 18.15 2.44
C LYS A 197 11.49 17.99 3.95
N GLY A 198 12.64 18.24 4.54
CA GLY A 198 12.84 18.16 5.98
C GLY A 198 14.20 17.59 6.34
N GLN A 199 14.46 17.48 7.63
CA GLN A 199 15.65 16.87 8.21
C GLN A 199 15.36 15.46 8.70
N ALA A 200 16.41 14.66 8.91
CA ALA A 200 16.24 13.31 9.44
C ALA A 200 15.45 13.32 10.75
N GLY A 201 14.37 12.53 10.79
CA GLY A 201 13.47 12.41 11.92
C GLY A 201 12.26 13.35 11.90
N ASP A 202 12.23 14.34 11.00
CA ASP A 202 11.03 15.17 10.83
C ASP A 202 9.85 14.31 10.42
N SER A 203 8.67 14.65 10.92
CA SER A 203 7.42 13.93 10.65
C SER A 203 6.45 14.81 9.90
N ILE A 204 6.23 14.51 8.63
CA ILE A 204 5.23 15.19 7.80
C ILE A 204 3.90 14.46 7.98
N ARG A 205 2.85 15.18 8.37
CA ARG A 205 1.51 14.64 8.59
C ARG A 205 0.54 15.23 7.57
N LEU A 206 -0.23 14.36 6.92
CA LEU A 206 -1.25 14.68 5.94
C LEU A 206 -2.59 14.23 6.52
N ARG A 207 -3.42 15.15 6.96
CA ARG A 207 -4.73 14.87 7.54
C ARG A 207 -5.83 15.30 6.58
N PHE A 208 -6.78 14.41 6.32
CA PHE A 208 -7.76 14.56 5.25
C PHE A 208 -9.14 14.88 5.81
N ALA A 209 -9.90 15.74 5.10
CA ALA A 209 -11.27 16.09 5.45
C ALA A 209 -12.08 16.51 4.22
N GLU A 210 -13.40 16.34 4.29
CA GLU A 210 -14.32 16.77 3.24
C GLU A 210 -14.75 18.23 3.38
N ARG A 211 -14.62 18.79 4.58
CA ARG A 211 -15.15 20.13 4.94
C ARG A 211 -14.16 20.91 5.81
N LEU A 212 -14.33 22.23 5.77
CA LEU A 212 -13.72 23.14 6.76
C LEU A 212 -14.74 23.57 7.79
N GLN A 213 -14.26 23.98 8.95
CA GLN A 213 -14.97 24.71 9.97
C GLN A 213 -15.06 26.22 9.62
N ALA A 214 -15.85 27.00 10.38
CA ALA A 214 -16.00 28.43 10.16
C ALA A 214 -14.67 29.22 10.33
N ASP A 215 -13.78 28.74 11.18
CA ASP A 215 -12.43 29.30 11.40
C ASP A 215 -11.41 28.86 10.33
N GLY A 216 -11.85 27.98 9.42
CA GLY A 216 -11.05 27.45 8.34
C GLY A 216 -10.18 26.24 8.67
N GLU A 217 -10.25 25.70 9.89
CA GLU A 217 -9.65 24.40 10.23
C GLU A 217 -10.41 23.28 9.55
N ILE A 218 -9.77 22.13 9.36
CA ILE A 218 -10.44 20.95 8.81
C ILE A 218 -11.50 20.43 9.79
N PHE A 219 -12.65 20.01 9.25
CA PHE A 219 -13.72 19.41 10.03
C PHE A 219 -13.58 17.89 10.06
N THR A 220 -13.32 17.32 11.23
CA THR A 220 -13.04 15.88 11.40
C THR A 220 -14.03 15.16 12.31
N LYS A 221 -15.01 15.86 12.91
CA LYS A 221 -16.00 15.22 13.81
C LYS A 221 -16.84 14.14 13.11
N ASN A 222 -17.07 14.27 11.80
CA ASN A 222 -17.77 13.25 10.99
C ASN A 222 -16.96 11.96 10.80
N LEU A 223 -15.66 11.99 11.01
CA LEU A 223 -14.78 10.83 10.89
C LEU A 223 -14.86 9.90 12.12
N ARG A 224 -15.58 10.32 13.16
CA ARG A 224 -15.70 9.61 14.43
C ARG A 224 -14.30 9.38 15.05
N ASP A 225 -13.88 8.11 15.19
CA ASP A 225 -12.57 7.75 15.76
C ASP A 225 -11.47 7.52 14.70
N ALA A 226 -11.79 7.67 13.41
CA ALA A 226 -10.80 7.50 12.35
C ALA A 226 -9.82 8.67 12.35
N HIS A 227 -8.52 8.38 12.37
CA HIS A 227 -7.49 9.43 12.33
C HIS A 227 -7.39 10.09 10.96
N CYS A 228 -7.63 9.32 9.88
CA CYS A 228 -7.61 9.78 8.49
C CYS A 228 -6.36 10.61 8.18
N THR A 229 -5.19 10.06 8.53
CA THR A 229 -3.90 10.77 8.55
C THR A 229 -2.80 9.88 8.02
N ASP A 230 -2.12 10.32 6.97
CA ASP A 230 -0.90 9.69 6.52
C ASP A 230 0.31 10.39 7.13
N ILE A 231 1.35 9.63 7.47
CA ILE A 231 2.55 10.12 8.13
C ILE A 231 3.77 9.66 7.36
N TYR A 232 4.66 10.58 7.06
CA TYR A 232 5.98 10.29 6.50
C TYR A 232 7.08 10.78 7.43
N VAL A 233 7.95 9.88 7.87
CA VAL A 233 9.13 10.24 8.67
C VAL A 233 10.35 10.33 7.74
N VAL A 234 10.95 11.50 7.68
CA VAL A 234 12.09 11.82 6.81
C VAL A 234 13.35 11.06 7.24
N SER A 235 14.06 10.46 6.29
CA SER A 235 15.33 9.79 6.57
C SER A 235 16.53 10.73 6.57
N GLY A 236 16.42 11.87 5.89
CA GLY A 236 17.52 12.79 5.61
C GLY A 236 18.46 12.32 4.48
N ARG A 237 18.10 11.22 3.80
CA ARG A 237 18.85 10.65 2.67
C ARG A 237 18.07 10.69 1.36
N GLU A 238 16.88 11.30 1.38
CA GLU A 238 16.03 11.41 0.19
C GLU A 238 16.72 12.24 -0.89
N PRO A 239 16.65 11.81 -2.16
CA PRO A 239 17.07 12.66 -3.29
C PRO A 239 16.32 14.00 -3.29
N GLN A 240 16.91 15.03 -3.85
CA GLN A 240 16.36 16.41 -3.88
C GLN A 240 14.93 16.48 -4.42
N ASP A 241 14.58 15.61 -5.36
CA ASP A 241 13.25 15.57 -6.00
C ASP A 241 12.42 14.37 -5.55
N ALA A 242 12.75 13.75 -4.40
CA ALA A 242 12.03 12.63 -3.87
C ALA A 242 10.55 13.00 -3.65
N THR A 243 9.67 12.08 -4.04
CA THR A 243 8.24 12.19 -3.78
C THR A 243 7.76 10.95 -3.06
N TRP A 244 6.75 11.12 -2.22
CA TRP A 244 6.09 10.02 -1.55
C TRP A 244 4.58 10.12 -1.68
N ALA A 245 3.93 8.98 -1.70
CA ALA A 245 2.50 8.79 -1.57
C ALA A 245 2.25 7.47 -0.84
N PRO A 246 1.19 7.33 -0.03
CA PRO A 246 0.87 6.07 0.62
C PRO A 246 0.54 4.99 -0.42
N ARG A 247 0.70 3.71 -0.05
CA ARG A 247 0.54 2.57 -0.96
C ARG A 247 -0.75 1.79 -0.72
N PHE A 248 -1.16 1.67 0.56
CA PHE A 248 -2.21 0.73 0.96
C PHE A 248 -3.40 1.39 1.65
N VAL A 249 -3.59 2.69 1.39
CA VAL A 249 -4.71 3.47 1.91
C VAL A 249 -5.26 4.41 0.84
N TYR A 250 -6.47 4.87 1.03
CA TYR A 250 -7.09 5.96 0.32
C TYR A 250 -8.05 6.70 1.26
N HIS A 251 -8.34 7.95 0.93
CA HIS A 251 -9.21 8.81 1.72
C HIS A 251 -10.30 9.43 0.84
N GLY A 252 -11.47 9.72 1.43
CA GLY A 252 -12.48 10.61 0.85
C GLY A 252 -12.22 12.02 1.37
N PHE A 253 -11.88 12.98 0.51
CA PHE A 253 -11.52 14.32 0.94
C PHE A 253 -11.68 15.38 -0.15
N ARG A 254 -11.74 16.62 0.28
CA ARG A 254 -11.49 17.82 -0.53
C ARG A 254 -10.33 18.63 0.02
N TYR A 255 -10.15 18.62 1.35
CA TYR A 255 -9.15 19.42 2.04
C TYR A 255 -8.07 18.51 2.67
N VAL A 256 -6.84 19.00 2.64
CA VAL A 256 -5.72 18.33 3.32
C VAL A 256 -5.01 19.34 4.21
N GLU A 257 -4.91 19.01 5.49
CA GLU A 257 -4.05 19.72 6.43
C GLU A 257 -2.67 19.06 6.40
N ILE A 258 -1.65 19.85 6.13
CA ILE A 258 -0.25 19.43 6.21
C ILE A 258 0.40 20.09 7.40
N SER A 259 1.04 19.30 8.26
CA SER A 259 1.88 19.78 9.36
C SER A 259 3.24 19.11 9.34
N GLY A 260 4.25 19.74 9.98
CA GLY A 260 5.63 19.27 9.95
C GLY A 260 6.33 19.39 8.59
N TYR A 261 5.77 20.14 7.66
CA TYR A 261 6.35 20.41 6.34
C TYR A 261 6.98 21.81 6.37
N PRO A 262 8.28 21.96 6.03
CA PRO A 262 9.01 23.25 6.09
C PRO A 262 8.54 24.29 5.08
#